data_a0ca22add11c48d84b480b6f52fbf9f5
#
_entry.id   a0ca22add11c48d84b480b6f52fbf9f5
#
_cell.length_a   1.000
_cell.length_b   1.000
_cell.length_c   1.000
_cell.angle_alpha   90.00
_cell.angle_beta   90.00
_cell.angle_gamma   90.00
#
_symmetry.space_group_name_H-M   'P 1'
#
loop_
_entity.id
_entity.type
_entity.pdbx_description
1 polymer ?
#
loop_
_entity_poly.entity_id
_entity_poly.type
_entity_poly.pdbx_seq_one_letter_code
_entity_poly.pdbx_strand_id
1 'polypeptide(L)'
;MFDVTTKYLASAFVDAESIEYEADNLRPLLDALGDSELSAQNLVQITQSGLKKRFRFEHIGTGDDLQLLGDRFDVTRKHKPPDGENMGDVAAFCEQAAELLSGSLDHFGRKAHRLAVVIDGLLTDLNENDFVVLADRLLNAPDLGGGPPFEWNWRIATKIERSFGQFADETNTLVHIRRARVTMSALGQPLFEGDTIGVSLDINTNPENKAARYDSDGIRAYLGEVSTWMDDLWNRTNSFMFGE
;
A
#
# COMPACT_ATOMS: atom_id res chain seq x y z
N MET A 1 -2.80 13.56 7.86
CA MET A 1 -1.67 12.78 7.30
C MET A 1 -1.19 13.46 6.01
N PHE A 2 -1.64 13.14 4.81
CA PHE A 2 -1.31 13.81 3.54
C PHE A 2 -2.38 14.82 3.18
N ASP A 3 -2.07 15.80 2.30
CA ASP A 3 -3.10 16.66 1.70
C ASP A 3 -4.00 15.81 0.79
N VAL A 4 -3.37 14.90 0.04
CA VAL A 4 -4.06 13.92 -0.79
C VAL A 4 -3.46 12.53 -0.57
N THR A 5 -4.22 11.61 0.00
CA THR A 5 -3.85 10.18 -0.02
C THR A 5 -4.21 9.60 -1.38
N THR A 6 -3.23 8.99 -2.05
CA THR A 6 -3.41 8.48 -3.42
C THR A 6 -3.63 6.98 -3.48
N LYS A 7 -3.10 6.24 -2.49
CA LYS A 7 -3.22 4.78 -2.46
C LYS A 7 -3.00 4.22 -1.06
N TYR A 8 -3.82 3.22 -0.71
CA TYR A 8 -3.53 2.20 0.30
C TYR A 8 -3.31 0.86 -0.40
N LEU A 9 -2.37 0.07 0.09
CA LEU A 9 -2.10 -1.29 -0.37
C LEU A 9 -1.76 -2.16 0.84
N ALA A 10 -2.48 -3.27 1.01
CA ALA A 10 -2.14 -4.34 1.93
C ALA A 10 -1.85 -5.61 1.12
N SER A 11 -0.75 -6.29 1.43
CA SER A 11 -0.30 -7.48 0.71
C SER A 11 0.02 -8.63 1.66
N ALA A 12 -0.48 -9.82 1.33
CA ALA A 12 -0.08 -11.08 1.92
C ALA A 12 0.68 -11.91 0.87
N PHE A 13 1.98 -12.10 1.04
CA PHE A 13 2.81 -12.87 0.11
C PHE A 13 2.67 -14.36 0.41
N VAL A 14 2.19 -15.10 -0.57
CA VAL A 14 1.83 -16.51 -0.46
C VAL A 14 2.33 -17.30 -1.68
N ASP A 15 2.54 -18.59 -1.53
CA ASP A 15 2.68 -19.47 -2.69
C ASP A 15 1.28 -19.86 -3.19
N ALA A 16 0.83 -19.18 -4.22
CA ALA A 16 -0.49 -19.33 -4.83
C ALA A 16 -0.43 -19.60 -6.34
N GLU A 17 0.72 -20.03 -6.87
CA GLU A 17 0.90 -20.25 -8.31
C GLU A 17 -0.11 -21.27 -8.88
N SER A 18 -0.54 -22.23 -8.05
CA SER A 18 -1.55 -23.24 -8.42
C SER A 18 -3.00 -22.72 -8.36
N ILE A 19 -3.25 -21.54 -7.83
CA ILE A 19 -4.59 -20.94 -7.75
C ILE A 19 -4.89 -20.23 -9.07
N GLU A 20 -5.83 -20.78 -9.82
CA GLU A 20 -6.31 -20.18 -11.08
C GLU A 20 -7.81 -19.86 -10.97
N TYR A 21 -8.26 -18.86 -11.75
CA TYR A 21 -9.68 -18.54 -11.83
C TYR A 21 -10.44 -19.70 -12.48
N GLU A 22 -11.31 -20.33 -11.70
CA GLU A 22 -12.26 -21.33 -12.13
C GLU A 22 -13.67 -20.92 -11.67
N ALA A 23 -14.65 -21.02 -12.55
CA ALA A 23 -16.02 -20.60 -12.25
C ALA A 23 -16.63 -21.35 -11.05
N ASP A 24 -16.27 -22.62 -10.89
CA ASP A 24 -16.77 -23.47 -9.81
C ASP A 24 -16.22 -23.05 -8.43
N ASN A 25 -15.05 -22.39 -8.39
CA ASN A 25 -14.44 -21.88 -7.17
C ASN A 25 -14.94 -20.46 -6.81
N LEU A 26 -15.61 -19.78 -7.73
CA LEU A 26 -15.99 -18.40 -7.53
C LEU A 26 -16.99 -18.21 -6.39
N ARG A 27 -18.09 -19.00 -6.39
CA ARG A 27 -19.13 -18.88 -5.37
C ARG A 27 -18.65 -19.24 -3.97
N PRO A 28 -17.95 -20.39 -3.77
CA PRO A 28 -17.39 -20.72 -2.46
C PRO A 28 -16.40 -19.66 -1.93
N LEU A 29 -15.64 -19.03 -2.82
CA LEU A 29 -14.72 -17.94 -2.44
C LEU A 29 -15.50 -16.68 -2.02
N LEU A 30 -16.53 -16.26 -2.77
CA LEU A 30 -17.38 -15.14 -2.38
C LEU A 30 -18.07 -15.39 -1.03
N ASP A 31 -18.57 -16.60 -0.81
CA ASP A 31 -19.17 -16.99 0.47
C ASP A 31 -18.13 -16.93 1.62
N ALA A 32 -16.88 -17.29 1.35
CA ALA A 32 -15.78 -17.23 2.33
C ALA A 32 -15.33 -15.79 2.61
N LEU A 33 -15.42 -14.88 1.64
CA LEU A 33 -15.12 -13.47 1.81
C LEU A 33 -16.22 -12.73 2.61
N GLY A 34 -17.43 -13.34 2.71
CA GLY A 34 -18.51 -12.82 3.56
C GLY A 34 -19.10 -11.48 3.14
N ASP A 35 -18.69 -10.95 1.99
CA ASP A 35 -19.08 -9.62 1.51
C ASP A 35 -19.96 -9.70 0.26
N SER A 36 -21.20 -9.22 0.40
CA SER A 36 -22.20 -9.24 -0.69
C SER A 36 -21.98 -8.13 -1.73
N GLU A 37 -21.11 -7.16 -1.47
CA GLU A 37 -20.82 -6.02 -2.37
C GLU A 37 -19.63 -6.25 -3.28
N LEU A 38 -19.04 -7.46 -3.27
CA LEU A 38 -17.92 -7.79 -4.13
C LEU A 38 -18.38 -8.16 -5.55
N SER A 39 -17.84 -7.45 -6.54
CA SER A 39 -17.98 -7.75 -7.96
C SER A 39 -16.80 -8.54 -8.47
N ALA A 40 -17.04 -9.77 -8.89
CA ALA A 40 -15.97 -10.66 -9.37
C ALA A 40 -15.60 -10.38 -10.83
N GLN A 41 -14.31 -10.38 -11.11
CA GLN A 41 -13.74 -10.22 -12.44
C GLN A 41 -12.61 -11.25 -12.62
N ASN A 42 -12.29 -11.59 -13.87
CA ASN A 42 -11.06 -12.34 -14.13
C ASN A 42 -9.92 -11.36 -14.43
N LEU A 43 -8.74 -11.66 -13.91
CA LEU A 43 -7.49 -10.97 -14.19
C LEU A 43 -6.57 -11.91 -14.97
N VAL A 44 -5.86 -11.40 -15.96
CA VAL A 44 -4.83 -12.17 -16.66
C VAL A 44 -3.46 -11.72 -16.14
N GLN A 45 -2.74 -12.65 -15.50
CA GLN A 45 -1.37 -12.44 -15.03
C GLN A 45 -0.40 -13.06 -16.04
N ILE A 46 0.62 -12.31 -16.43
CA ILE A 46 1.75 -12.82 -17.23
C ILE A 46 2.75 -13.43 -16.25
N THR A 47 3.01 -14.71 -16.38
CA THR A 47 3.99 -15.45 -15.57
C THR A 47 5.09 -16.02 -16.44
N GLN A 48 6.13 -16.57 -15.84
CA GLN A 48 7.19 -17.27 -16.58
C GLN A 48 6.67 -18.50 -17.33
N SER A 49 5.60 -19.13 -16.82
CA SER A 49 4.95 -20.30 -17.42
C SER A 49 3.85 -19.93 -18.44
N GLY A 50 3.59 -18.65 -18.69
CA GLY A 50 2.60 -18.15 -19.64
C GLY A 50 1.52 -17.29 -19.00
N LEU A 51 0.37 -17.20 -19.68
CA LEU A 51 -0.78 -16.43 -19.21
C LEU A 51 -1.59 -17.27 -18.22
N LYS A 52 -1.85 -16.73 -17.04
CA LYS A 52 -2.66 -17.34 -16.00
C LYS A 52 -3.89 -16.48 -15.71
N LYS A 53 -5.06 -17.11 -15.60
CA LYS A 53 -6.26 -16.42 -15.13
C LYS A 53 -6.26 -16.40 -13.61
N ARG A 54 -6.52 -15.23 -13.03
CA ARG A 54 -6.51 -14.97 -11.59
C ARG A 54 -7.84 -14.37 -11.16
N PHE A 55 -8.15 -14.45 -9.86
CA PHE A 55 -9.32 -13.79 -9.29
C PHE A 55 -9.02 -12.31 -9.03
N ARG A 56 -10.00 -11.48 -9.35
CA ARG A 56 -10.05 -10.08 -8.95
C ARG A 56 -11.46 -9.76 -8.48
N PHE A 57 -11.56 -9.04 -7.38
CA PHE A 57 -12.82 -8.58 -6.83
C PHE A 57 -12.75 -7.08 -6.59
N GLU A 58 -13.79 -6.36 -6.96
CA GLU A 58 -13.92 -4.94 -6.66
C GLU A 58 -15.12 -4.76 -5.72
N HIS A 59 -14.89 -4.11 -4.57
CA HIS A 59 -15.95 -3.74 -3.65
C HIS A 59 -16.69 -2.51 -4.17
N ILE A 60 -17.99 -2.63 -4.42
CA ILE A 60 -18.79 -1.61 -5.08
C ILE A 60 -18.86 -0.32 -4.24
N GLY A 61 -19.02 -0.43 -2.92
CA GLY A 61 -19.15 0.71 -2.01
C GLY A 61 -17.81 1.46 -1.79
N THR A 62 -16.74 0.75 -1.40
CA THR A 62 -15.45 1.38 -1.05
C THR A 62 -14.49 1.50 -2.23
N GLY A 63 -14.71 0.73 -3.29
CA GLY A 63 -13.79 0.64 -4.42
C GLY A 63 -12.48 -0.09 -4.12
N ASP A 64 -12.46 -0.89 -3.06
CA ASP A 64 -11.34 -1.77 -2.76
C ASP A 64 -11.20 -2.85 -3.81
N ASP A 65 -9.99 -3.10 -4.25
CA ASP A 65 -9.64 -4.07 -5.29
C ASP A 65 -8.81 -5.19 -4.67
N LEU A 66 -9.41 -6.38 -4.50
CA LEU A 66 -8.71 -7.60 -4.08
C LEU A 66 -8.23 -8.35 -5.32
N GLN A 67 -6.94 -8.61 -5.40
CA GLN A 67 -6.30 -9.40 -6.46
C GLN A 67 -5.59 -10.61 -5.88
N LEU A 68 -5.94 -11.81 -6.33
CA LEU A 68 -5.28 -13.06 -5.93
C LEU A 68 -4.28 -13.44 -7.02
N LEU A 69 -3.02 -13.06 -6.83
CA LEU A 69 -1.91 -13.33 -7.74
C LEU A 69 -1.18 -14.64 -7.37
N GLY A 70 -0.29 -15.10 -8.22
CA GLY A 70 0.44 -16.36 -8.00
C GLY A 70 1.43 -16.34 -6.84
N ASP A 71 1.91 -15.17 -6.46
CA ASP A 71 2.92 -14.96 -5.44
C ASP A 71 2.43 -14.13 -4.24
N ARG A 72 1.21 -13.53 -4.34
CA ARG A 72 0.62 -12.71 -3.29
C ARG A 72 -0.85 -12.42 -3.51
N PHE A 73 -1.52 -12.04 -2.44
CA PHE A 73 -2.86 -11.45 -2.44
C PHE A 73 -2.75 -9.98 -2.05
N ASP A 74 -3.31 -9.10 -2.86
CA ASP A 74 -3.26 -7.65 -2.68
C ASP A 74 -4.67 -7.09 -2.48
N VAL A 75 -4.86 -6.26 -1.46
CA VAL A 75 -6.01 -5.36 -1.34
C VAL A 75 -5.53 -3.94 -1.57
N THR A 76 -6.14 -3.25 -2.52
CA THR A 76 -5.75 -1.90 -2.91
C THR A 76 -6.95 -0.97 -2.88
N ARG A 77 -6.82 0.19 -2.24
CA ARG A 77 -7.74 1.33 -2.36
C ARG A 77 -7.00 2.48 -3.02
N LYS A 78 -7.58 3.04 -4.09
CA LYS A 78 -7.00 4.16 -4.83
C LYS A 78 -7.95 5.34 -4.82
N HIS A 79 -7.35 6.53 -4.77
CA HIS A 79 -8.10 7.75 -4.97
C HIS A 79 -8.80 7.72 -6.35
N LYS A 80 -10.11 7.99 -6.36
CA LYS A 80 -10.91 8.10 -7.58
C LYS A 80 -11.28 9.57 -7.82
N PRO A 81 -10.67 10.26 -8.80
CA PRO A 81 -11.14 11.57 -9.21
C PRO A 81 -12.56 11.47 -9.81
N PRO A 82 -13.43 12.53 -9.76
CA PRO A 82 -13.11 13.92 -9.40
C PRO A 82 -13.39 14.30 -7.95
N ASP A 83 -14.05 13.43 -7.17
CA ASP A 83 -14.77 13.88 -5.98
C ASP A 83 -13.88 14.12 -4.76
N GLY A 84 -12.57 13.81 -4.86
CA GLY A 84 -11.64 14.03 -3.76
C GLY A 84 -12.08 13.41 -2.43
N GLU A 85 -13.03 12.46 -2.50
CA GLU A 85 -13.53 11.80 -1.32
C GLU A 85 -12.37 11.18 -0.58
N ASN A 86 -12.27 11.55 0.66
CA ASN A 86 -11.29 11.01 1.58
C ASN A 86 -11.36 9.48 1.50
N MET A 87 -10.23 8.86 1.19
CA MET A 87 -10.13 7.39 1.09
C MET A 87 -10.40 6.69 2.44
N GLY A 88 -10.94 7.42 3.42
CA GLY A 88 -11.06 6.98 4.79
C GLY A 88 -9.72 6.96 5.51
N ASP A 89 -9.72 6.60 6.77
CA ASP A 89 -8.49 6.44 7.52
C ASP A 89 -7.82 5.07 7.21
N VAL A 90 -6.55 4.98 7.56
CA VAL A 90 -5.75 3.78 7.35
C VAL A 90 -6.23 2.60 8.19
N ALA A 91 -6.83 2.86 9.38
CA ALA A 91 -7.33 1.81 10.25
C ALA A 91 -8.53 1.11 9.63
N ALA A 92 -9.51 1.87 9.12
CA ALA A 92 -10.67 1.30 8.42
C ALA A 92 -10.27 0.53 7.15
N PHE A 93 -9.26 1.00 6.41
CA PHE A 93 -8.71 0.24 5.29
C PHE A 93 -8.06 -1.08 5.76
N CYS A 94 -7.24 -1.03 6.82
CA CYS A 94 -6.57 -2.23 7.36
C CYS A 94 -7.56 -3.26 7.89
N GLU A 95 -8.65 -2.83 8.54
CA GLU A 95 -9.72 -3.71 9.00
C GLU A 95 -10.36 -4.47 7.83
N GLN A 96 -10.78 -3.77 6.79
CA GLN A 96 -11.35 -4.39 5.61
C GLN A 96 -10.36 -5.30 4.86
N ALA A 97 -9.11 -4.85 4.72
CA ALA A 97 -8.06 -5.66 4.11
C ALA A 97 -7.78 -6.94 4.92
N ALA A 98 -7.87 -6.87 6.26
CA ALA A 98 -7.71 -8.04 7.12
C ALA A 98 -8.79 -9.10 6.84
N GLU A 99 -10.05 -8.70 6.71
CA GLU A 99 -11.13 -9.63 6.40
C GLU A 99 -10.96 -10.27 5.02
N LEU A 100 -10.68 -9.48 3.99
CA LEU A 100 -10.51 -9.98 2.63
C LEU A 100 -9.31 -10.92 2.48
N LEU A 101 -8.15 -10.54 3.03
CA LEU A 101 -6.94 -11.36 2.97
C LEU A 101 -7.07 -12.63 3.80
N SER A 102 -7.62 -12.54 5.03
CA SER A 102 -7.84 -13.70 5.89
C SER A 102 -8.81 -14.69 5.28
N GLY A 103 -9.97 -14.23 4.80
CA GLY A 103 -10.97 -15.07 4.13
C GLY A 103 -10.38 -15.77 2.90
N SER A 104 -9.56 -15.05 2.10
CA SER A 104 -8.88 -15.66 0.95
C SER A 104 -7.88 -16.75 1.36
N LEU A 105 -7.05 -16.49 2.39
CA LEU A 105 -6.08 -17.49 2.87
C LEU A 105 -6.77 -18.74 3.41
N ASP A 106 -7.79 -18.57 4.24
CA ASP A 106 -8.56 -19.68 4.82
C ASP A 106 -9.23 -20.52 3.73
N HIS A 107 -9.87 -19.88 2.75
CA HIS A 107 -10.51 -20.56 1.64
C HIS A 107 -9.54 -21.48 0.87
N PHE A 108 -8.33 -21.00 0.59
CA PHE A 108 -7.34 -21.77 -0.15
C PHE A 108 -6.40 -22.60 0.75
N GLY A 109 -6.60 -22.59 2.06
CA GLY A 109 -5.73 -23.31 3.02
C GLY A 109 -4.27 -22.86 2.93
N ARG A 110 -4.02 -21.56 2.76
CA ARG A 110 -2.68 -21.00 2.59
C ARG A 110 -2.22 -20.24 3.83
N LYS A 111 -0.90 -20.07 3.95
CA LYS A 111 -0.26 -19.18 4.92
C LYS A 111 0.66 -18.21 4.18
N ALA A 112 0.70 -16.98 4.63
CA ALA A 112 1.63 -16.00 4.11
C ALA A 112 3.02 -16.16 4.73
N HIS A 113 4.05 -15.89 3.96
CA HIS A 113 5.42 -15.81 4.45
C HIS A 113 5.86 -14.37 4.73
N ARG A 114 5.16 -13.38 4.18
CA ARG A 114 5.44 -11.95 4.36
C ARG A 114 4.14 -11.16 4.31
N LEU A 115 4.06 -10.10 5.11
CA LEU A 115 2.97 -9.13 5.13
C LEU A 115 3.53 -7.74 4.83
N ALA A 116 2.76 -6.89 4.16
CA ALA A 116 3.16 -5.52 3.88
C ALA A 116 1.95 -4.57 3.83
N VAL A 117 2.14 -3.34 4.29
CA VAL A 117 1.22 -2.23 4.05
C VAL A 117 2.00 -1.07 3.49
N VAL A 118 1.47 -0.46 2.44
CA VAL A 118 2.02 0.73 1.80
C VAL A 118 0.96 1.83 1.75
N ILE A 119 1.36 3.04 2.09
CA ILE A 119 0.55 4.25 1.96
C ILE A 119 1.29 5.23 1.07
N ASP A 120 0.65 5.66 -0.02
CA ASP A 120 1.17 6.70 -0.90
C ASP A 120 0.30 7.95 -0.77
N GLY A 121 0.94 9.11 -0.69
CA GLY A 121 0.26 10.41 -0.62
C GLY A 121 1.07 11.54 -1.21
N LEU A 122 0.40 12.69 -1.34
CA LEU A 122 0.96 13.92 -1.87
C LEU A 122 0.84 15.04 -0.83
N LEU A 123 1.84 15.91 -0.78
CA LEU A 123 1.81 17.21 -0.14
C LEU A 123 1.74 18.25 -1.26
N THR A 124 0.60 18.90 -1.41
CA THR A 124 0.28 19.80 -2.52
C THR A 124 0.21 21.26 -2.11
N ASP A 125 0.05 21.52 -0.82
CA ASP A 125 -0.02 22.90 -0.27
C ASP A 125 1.37 23.39 0.18
N LEU A 126 2.32 23.38 -0.76
CA LEU A 126 3.70 23.78 -0.54
C LEU A 126 4.06 24.97 -1.43
N ASN A 127 4.81 25.94 -0.87
CA ASN A 127 5.35 27.05 -1.62
C ASN A 127 6.81 26.78 -2.07
N GLU A 128 7.36 27.63 -2.93
CA GLU A 128 8.72 27.49 -3.46
C GLU A 128 9.81 27.37 -2.38
N ASN A 129 9.65 28.09 -1.27
CA ASN A 129 10.62 28.04 -0.18
C ASN A 129 10.60 26.68 0.53
N ASP A 130 9.43 26.04 0.64
CA ASP A 130 9.30 24.73 1.26
C ASP A 130 10.09 23.68 0.49
N PHE A 131 10.07 23.72 -0.84
CA PHE A 131 10.87 22.82 -1.68
C PHE A 131 12.37 23.01 -1.49
N VAL A 132 12.83 24.26 -1.31
CA VAL A 132 14.25 24.56 -1.03
C VAL A 132 14.65 24.01 0.34
N VAL A 133 13.84 24.30 1.38
CA VAL A 133 14.10 23.82 2.74
C VAL A 133 14.13 22.29 2.81
N LEU A 134 13.19 21.62 2.13
CA LEU A 134 13.16 20.17 2.08
C LEU A 134 14.37 19.59 1.34
N ALA A 135 14.76 20.19 0.20
CA ALA A 135 15.94 19.75 -0.53
C ALA A 135 17.21 19.89 0.32
N ASP A 136 17.42 21.02 0.98
CA ASP A 136 18.57 21.25 1.85
C ASP A 136 18.60 20.23 3.01
N ARG A 137 17.47 19.98 3.63
CA ARG A 137 17.36 19.06 4.77
C ARG A 137 17.57 17.60 4.38
N LEU A 138 16.99 17.17 3.27
CA LEU A 138 16.97 15.76 2.88
C LEU A 138 18.20 15.35 2.07
N LEU A 139 18.74 16.24 1.23
CA LEU A 139 19.76 15.85 0.29
C LEU A 139 21.18 16.16 0.79
N ASN A 140 21.35 17.24 1.57
CA ASN A 140 22.68 17.76 1.91
C ASN A 140 23.60 17.75 0.67
N ALA A 141 23.03 18.10 -0.50
CA ALA A 141 23.70 17.94 -1.78
C ALA A 141 24.61 19.14 -2.04
N PRO A 142 25.83 18.93 -2.57
CA PRO A 142 26.64 20.04 -3.05
C PRO A 142 25.91 20.75 -4.20
N ASP A 143 26.13 22.05 -4.32
CA ASP A 143 25.62 22.84 -5.45
C ASP A 143 26.32 22.37 -6.75
N LEU A 144 25.69 21.42 -7.44
CA LEU A 144 26.20 20.83 -8.69
C LEU A 144 25.77 21.64 -9.93
N GLY A 145 24.74 22.47 -9.81
CA GLY A 145 24.13 23.12 -10.98
C GLY A 145 23.89 24.63 -10.84
N GLY A 146 24.27 25.26 -9.73
CA GLY A 146 24.05 26.68 -9.49
C GLY A 146 22.62 27.05 -9.17
N GLY A 147 21.78 26.09 -8.73
CA GLY A 147 20.40 26.34 -8.32
C GLY A 147 19.77 25.15 -7.58
N PRO A 148 18.62 25.36 -6.91
CA PRO A 148 17.94 24.31 -6.17
C PRO A 148 17.49 23.18 -7.10
N PRO A 149 17.60 21.90 -6.67
CA PRO A 149 17.17 20.78 -7.49
C PRO A 149 15.64 20.80 -7.64
N PHE A 150 15.14 20.70 -8.89
CA PHE A 150 13.72 20.68 -9.23
C PHE A 150 13.12 19.27 -9.23
N GLU A 151 13.97 18.24 -9.23
CA GLU A 151 13.60 16.82 -9.15
C GLU A 151 14.60 16.09 -8.28
N TRP A 152 14.12 15.33 -7.31
CA TRP A 152 14.95 14.55 -6.42
C TRP A 152 14.20 13.43 -5.72
N ASN A 153 14.96 12.51 -5.17
CA ASN A 153 14.51 11.30 -4.52
C ASN A 153 15.29 11.07 -3.22
N TRP A 154 14.63 10.89 -2.12
CA TRP A 154 15.21 10.51 -0.85
C TRP A 154 14.52 9.25 -0.32
N ARG A 155 15.30 8.26 0.07
CA ARG A 155 14.77 6.99 0.57
C ARG A 155 15.61 6.49 1.73
N ILE A 156 14.94 6.10 2.81
CA ILE A 156 15.53 5.42 3.94
C ILE A 156 14.80 4.12 4.21
N ALA A 157 15.53 3.11 4.66
CA ALA A 157 14.99 1.85 5.12
C ALA A 157 15.63 1.51 6.47
N THR A 158 14.81 1.15 7.45
CA THR A 158 15.23 0.73 8.78
C THR A 158 14.61 -0.61 9.13
N LYS A 159 15.26 -1.37 10.01
CA LYS A 159 14.75 -2.62 10.55
C LYS A 159 14.39 -2.43 12.01
N ILE A 160 13.23 -2.93 12.40
CA ILE A 160 12.70 -2.79 13.76
C ILE A 160 12.02 -4.11 14.15
N GLU A 161 12.40 -4.66 15.31
CA GLU A 161 11.66 -5.77 15.92
C GLU A 161 10.28 -5.29 16.37
N ARG A 162 9.23 -5.96 15.94
CA ARG A 162 7.85 -5.69 16.34
C ARG A 162 7.12 -6.94 16.74
N SER A 163 6.22 -6.79 17.72
CA SER A 163 5.31 -7.85 18.13
C SER A 163 3.89 -7.50 17.71
N PHE A 164 3.15 -8.48 17.21
CA PHE A 164 1.74 -8.35 16.84
C PHE A 164 1.02 -9.68 17.13
N GLY A 165 0.00 -9.67 17.98
CA GLY A 165 -0.61 -10.89 18.49
C GLY A 165 0.42 -11.80 19.14
N GLN A 166 0.47 -13.05 18.67
CA GLN A 166 1.45 -14.04 19.14
C GLN A 166 2.76 -14.06 18.33
N PHE A 167 2.89 -13.19 17.34
CA PHE A 167 4.03 -13.13 16.44
C PHE A 167 5.03 -12.06 16.88
N ALA A 168 6.30 -12.32 16.64
CA ALA A 168 7.37 -11.32 16.71
C ALA A 168 8.22 -11.47 15.44
N ASP A 169 8.50 -10.36 14.78
CA ASP A 169 9.29 -10.35 13.56
C ASP A 169 10.11 -9.07 13.39
N GLU A 170 11.26 -9.19 12.75
CA GLU A 170 11.97 -8.05 12.22
C GLU A 170 11.15 -7.46 11.06
N THR A 171 10.71 -6.23 11.20
CA THR A 171 9.98 -5.51 10.16
C THR A 171 10.86 -4.47 9.51
N ASN A 172 10.77 -4.35 8.19
CA ASN A 172 11.34 -3.23 7.47
C ASN A 172 10.36 -2.06 7.49
N THR A 173 10.88 -0.88 7.77
CA THR A 173 10.15 0.39 7.66
C THR A 173 10.86 1.23 6.61
N LEU A 174 10.16 1.59 5.55
CA LEU A 174 10.69 2.37 4.45
C LEU A 174 9.93 3.69 4.33
N VAL A 175 10.69 4.77 4.19
CA VAL A 175 10.17 6.09 3.85
C VAL A 175 10.81 6.51 2.53
N HIS A 176 9.97 6.91 1.60
CA HIS A 176 10.40 7.42 0.31
C HIS A 176 9.74 8.78 0.07
N ILE A 177 10.54 9.83 -0.09
CA ILE A 177 10.12 11.20 -0.32
C ILE A 177 10.70 11.64 -1.65
N ARG A 178 9.88 12.23 -2.51
CA ARG A 178 10.31 12.70 -3.82
C ARG A 178 9.65 14.02 -4.18
N ARG A 179 10.42 14.94 -4.77
CA ARG A 179 9.86 16.07 -5.50
C ARG A 179 9.64 15.65 -6.94
N ALA A 180 8.45 15.87 -7.45
CA ALA A 180 8.10 15.60 -8.84
C ALA A 180 7.01 16.56 -9.31
N ARG A 181 7.00 16.86 -10.61
CA ARG A 181 5.86 17.54 -11.23
C ARG A 181 4.77 16.52 -11.49
N VAL A 182 3.57 16.81 -11.00
CA VAL A 182 2.41 15.92 -11.14
C VAL A 182 1.31 16.65 -11.91
N THR A 183 0.70 15.95 -12.85
CA THR A 183 -0.54 16.36 -13.49
C THR A 183 -1.62 15.39 -13.07
N MET A 184 -2.62 15.87 -12.35
CA MET A 184 -3.84 15.12 -12.02
C MET A 184 -4.96 15.61 -12.93
N SER A 185 -5.69 14.69 -13.55
CA SER A 185 -6.82 15.05 -14.40
C SER A 185 -8.02 14.16 -14.13
N ALA A 186 -9.23 14.71 -14.25
CA ALA A 186 -10.47 13.96 -14.26
C ALA A 186 -11.31 14.35 -15.47
N LEU A 187 -11.90 13.35 -16.14
CA LEU A 187 -12.72 13.54 -17.34
C LEU A 187 -12.04 14.41 -18.41
N GLY A 188 -10.69 14.33 -18.52
CA GLY A 188 -9.92 15.12 -19.48
C GLY A 188 -9.67 16.57 -19.08
N GLN A 189 -10.08 17.00 -17.88
CA GLN A 189 -9.78 18.32 -17.32
C GLN A 189 -8.66 18.20 -16.27
N PRO A 190 -7.65 19.09 -16.31
CA PRO A 190 -6.63 19.12 -15.29
C PRO A 190 -7.25 19.56 -13.96
N LEU A 191 -7.10 18.75 -12.91
CA LEU A 191 -7.49 19.08 -11.54
C LEU A 191 -6.35 19.78 -10.81
N PHE A 192 -5.12 19.32 -11.06
CA PHE A 192 -3.90 19.85 -10.48
C PHE A 192 -2.76 19.66 -11.48
N GLU A 193 -1.95 20.67 -11.66
CA GLU A 193 -0.67 20.60 -12.35
C GLU A 193 0.32 21.49 -11.60
N GLY A 194 1.36 20.87 -11.05
CA GLY A 194 2.37 21.58 -10.29
C GLY A 194 3.43 20.67 -9.71
N ASP A 195 4.39 21.31 -9.07
CA ASP A 195 5.39 20.61 -8.26
C ASP A 195 4.74 20.15 -6.96
N THR A 196 5.11 18.97 -6.50
CA THR A 196 4.58 18.35 -5.30
C THR A 196 5.62 17.46 -4.63
N ILE A 197 5.40 17.17 -3.37
CA ILE A 197 6.13 16.14 -2.64
C ILE A 197 5.28 14.89 -2.55
N GLY A 198 5.73 13.84 -3.22
CA GLY A 198 5.19 12.49 -3.03
C GLY A 198 5.87 11.82 -1.86
N VAL A 199 5.08 11.24 -0.96
CA VAL A 199 5.58 10.45 0.17
C VAL A 199 4.99 9.06 0.10
N SER A 200 5.84 8.05 0.24
CA SER A 200 5.44 6.64 0.35
C SER A 200 5.98 6.08 1.67
N LEU A 201 5.08 5.51 2.46
CA LEU A 201 5.39 4.80 3.70
C LEU A 201 5.12 3.32 3.48
N ASP A 202 6.10 2.46 3.77
CA ASP A 202 5.99 1.01 3.63
C ASP A 202 6.48 0.33 4.92
N ILE A 203 5.62 -0.47 5.53
CA ILE A 203 5.98 -1.36 6.63
C ILE A 203 5.73 -2.78 6.18
N ASN A 204 6.76 -3.61 6.24
CA ASN A 204 6.64 -5.00 5.86
C ASN A 204 7.46 -5.92 6.76
N THR A 205 6.97 -7.15 6.94
CA THR A 205 7.70 -8.19 7.68
C THR A 205 8.91 -8.66 6.88
N ASN A 206 9.86 -9.32 7.56
CA ASN A 206 11.14 -9.70 6.96
C ASN A 206 10.99 -10.46 5.63
N PRO A 207 11.44 -9.89 4.50
CA PRO A 207 11.32 -10.50 3.18
C PRO A 207 12.28 -11.68 2.95
N GLU A 208 13.32 -11.82 3.78
CA GLU A 208 14.30 -12.90 3.67
C GLU A 208 13.76 -14.22 4.26
N ASN A 209 12.82 -14.12 5.21
CA ASN A 209 12.16 -15.28 5.79
C ASN A 209 11.04 -15.79 4.88
N LYS A 210 11.29 -16.88 4.16
CA LYS A 210 10.34 -17.50 3.22
C LYS A 210 9.42 -18.55 3.84
N ALA A 211 9.54 -18.80 5.14
CA ALA A 211 8.65 -19.76 5.81
C ALA A 211 7.21 -19.25 5.84
N ALA A 212 6.26 -20.07 5.42
CA ALA A 212 4.84 -19.79 5.50
C ALA A 212 4.39 -19.83 6.98
N ARG A 213 4.29 -18.65 7.62
CA ARG A 213 4.13 -18.51 9.07
C ARG A 213 2.89 -17.74 9.51
N TYR A 214 2.31 -16.92 8.64
CA TYR A 214 1.15 -16.12 8.98
C TYR A 214 -0.12 -16.74 8.40
N ASP A 215 -0.98 -17.19 9.29
CA ASP A 215 -2.36 -17.56 9.01
C ASP A 215 -3.28 -16.35 9.12
N SER A 216 -4.58 -16.58 9.09
CA SER A 216 -5.61 -15.53 9.20
C SER A 216 -5.47 -14.71 10.47
N ASP A 217 -5.13 -15.35 11.61
CA ASP A 217 -4.94 -14.65 12.88
C ASP A 217 -3.69 -13.77 12.83
N GLY A 218 -2.62 -14.23 12.18
CA GLY A 218 -1.41 -13.45 11.96
C GLY A 218 -1.65 -12.22 11.07
N ILE A 219 -2.48 -12.35 10.04
CA ILE A 219 -2.86 -11.22 9.19
C ILE A 219 -3.67 -10.20 9.99
N ARG A 220 -4.72 -10.64 10.70
CA ARG A 220 -5.55 -9.74 11.52
C ARG A 220 -4.73 -9.02 12.57
N ALA A 221 -3.85 -9.73 13.26
CA ALA A 221 -2.97 -9.14 14.27
C ALA A 221 -2.03 -8.10 13.66
N TYR A 222 -1.39 -8.40 12.52
CA TYR A 222 -0.49 -7.46 11.84
C TYR A 222 -1.24 -6.22 11.36
N LEU A 223 -2.37 -6.38 10.65
CA LEU A 223 -3.13 -5.27 10.10
C LEU A 223 -3.79 -4.42 11.20
N GLY A 224 -4.15 -5.02 12.34
CA GLY A 224 -4.64 -4.29 13.51
C GLY A 224 -3.60 -3.35 14.13
N GLU A 225 -2.32 -3.74 14.12
CA GLU A 225 -1.25 -2.93 14.71
C GLU A 225 -0.62 -1.94 13.71
N VAL A 226 -0.56 -2.31 12.42
CA VAL A 226 0.19 -1.55 11.41
C VAL A 226 -0.36 -0.15 11.19
N SER A 227 -1.66 0.09 11.39
CA SER A 227 -2.25 1.43 11.30
C SER A 227 -1.62 2.40 12.31
N THR A 228 -1.45 1.97 13.56
CA THR A 228 -0.76 2.76 14.61
C THR A 228 0.70 2.99 14.25
N TRP A 229 1.40 1.99 13.72
CA TRP A 229 2.80 2.16 13.29
C TRP A 229 2.94 3.11 12.11
N MET A 230 1.95 3.17 11.21
CA MET A 230 1.92 4.10 10.08
C MET A 230 1.71 5.54 10.55
N ASP A 231 0.83 5.76 11.53
CA ASP A 231 0.63 7.08 12.12
C ASP A 231 1.89 7.58 12.82
N ASP A 232 2.54 6.73 13.61
CA ASP A 232 3.83 7.04 14.24
C ASP A 232 4.91 7.36 13.20
N LEU A 233 4.98 6.56 12.14
CA LEU A 233 5.95 6.75 11.06
C LEU A 233 5.69 8.06 10.32
N TRP A 234 4.42 8.38 10.04
CA TRP A 234 4.05 9.65 9.44
C TRP A 234 4.43 10.84 10.33
N ASN A 235 4.09 10.80 11.62
CA ASN A 235 4.41 11.88 12.55
C ASN A 235 5.91 12.16 12.62
N ARG A 236 6.73 11.10 12.69
CA ARG A 236 8.21 11.23 12.66
C ARG A 236 8.71 11.76 11.32
N THR A 237 8.12 11.31 10.22
CA THR A 237 8.50 11.76 8.88
C THR A 237 8.15 13.23 8.68
N ASN A 238 6.97 13.64 9.10
CA ASN A 238 6.50 15.03 9.04
C ASN A 238 7.38 15.94 9.89
N SER A 239 7.64 15.55 11.14
CA SER A 239 8.55 16.26 12.03
C SER A 239 9.97 16.37 11.45
N PHE A 240 10.46 15.31 10.81
CA PHE A 240 11.76 15.33 10.13
C PHE A 240 11.76 16.28 8.92
N MET A 241 10.68 16.32 8.14
CA MET A 241 10.60 17.20 6.96
C MET A 241 10.47 18.68 7.32
N PHE A 242 9.64 18.99 8.32
CA PHE A 242 9.25 20.38 8.61
C PHE A 242 9.78 20.94 9.94
N GLY A 243 10.28 20.08 10.83
CA GLY A 243 10.91 20.50 12.08
C GLY A 243 9.93 20.88 13.19
N GLU A 244 8.71 20.31 13.14
CA GLU A 244 7.67 20.51 14.17
C GLU A 244 7.76 19.47 15.28
#